data_f2c11c093f9f45df55bc37775ce6670a
#
_entry.id   f2c11c093f9f45df55bc37775ce6670a
#
_cell.length_a   1.000
_cell.length_b   1.000
_cell.length_c   1.000
_cell.angle_alpha   90.00
_cell.angle_beta   90.00
_cell.angle_gamma   90.00
#
_symmetry.space_group_name_H-M   'P 1'
#
loop_
_entity.id
_entity.type
_entity.pdbx_description
1 polymer ?
#
loop_
_entity_poly.entity_id
_entity_poly.type
_entity_poly.pdbx_seq_one_letter_code
_entity_poly.pdbx_strand_id
1 'polypeptide(L)'
;MERAHRPFVTQAPEADAKLPTAFGDFRIRAFRDPSDGKEHAVLYLGDLTEGSPMVRVHSECLTGDAFHSKRCDCGPQLHASMKAIQERGVGAIAYMRQEGRGIGLYAKMQAYALQDQGLDTLDANLALGLPADARRYDFAAEMLYSMGVKSVELVTNNPDKREQLMDHGIEVTNRVPIIVGQCHQNLSLIHI
;
A
#
# COMPACT_ATOMS: atom_id res chain seq x y z
N MET A 1 -6.54 -2.87 29.44
CA MET A 1 -5.22 -3.50 29.20
C MET A 1 -4.48 -2.59 28.25
N GLU A 2 -3.57 -1.77 28.77
CA GLU A 2 -2.68 -0.94 27.97
C GLU A 2 -1.80 -1.88 27.12
N ARG A 3 -2.00 -1.86 25.80
CA ARG A 3 -1.06 -2.51 24.89
C ARG A 3 0.24 -1.71 24.94
N ALA A 4 1.30 -2.34 25.41
CA ALA A 4 2.63 -1.76 25.43
C ALA A 4 2.99 -1.27 24.03
N HIS A 5 3.09 0.04 23.86
CA HIS A 5 3.72 0.65 22.69
C HIS A 5 5.14 0.10 22.61
N ARG A 6 5.41 -0.74 21.63
CA ARG A 6 6.79 -1.13 21.35
C ARG A 6 7.54 0.13 20.92
N PRO A 7 8.70 0.42 21.51
CA PRO A 7 9.49 1.58 21.07
C PRO A 7 9.91 1.33 19.64
N PHE A 8 9.37 2.18 18.74
CA PHE A 8 9.56 2.06 17.31
C PHE A 8 10.91 2.57 16.85
N VAL A 9 11.46 1.79 15.92
CA VAL A 9 12.46 2.17 14.92
C VAL A 9 13.11 3.51 15.25
N THR A 10 14.31 3.43 15.76
CA THR A 10 15.20 4.59 15.81
C THR A 10 15.14 5.26 14.46
N GLN A 11 14.58 6.47 14.42
CA GLN A 11 14.62 7.33 13.25
C GLN A 11 16.07 7.48 12.84
N ALA A 12 16.45 6.76 11.80
CA ALA A 12 17.67 7.11 11.12
C ALA A 12 17.30 8.25 10.16
N PRO A 13 17.66 9.52 10.46
CA PRO A 13 17.38 10.62 9.53
C PRO A 13 18.05 10.42 8.18
N GLU A 14 19.01 9.52 8.10
CA GLU A 14 19.75 9.15 6.91
C GLU A 14 18.92 8.41 5.85
N ALA A 15 17.74 7.88 6.20
CA ALA A 15 16.88 7.14 5.27
C ALA A 15 15.76 8.00 4.64
N ASP A 16 15.91 9.32 4.64
CA ASP A 16 14.92 10.27 4.12
C ASP A 16 15.57 11.20 3.07
N ALA A 17 15.00 11.24 1.85
CA ALA A 17 15.57 11.97 0.74
C ALA A 17 14.49 12.63 -0.12
N LYS A 18 14.89 13.67 -0.89
CA LYS A 18 14.06 14.23 -1.96
C LYS A 18 13.92 13.22 -3.10
N LEU A 19 12.74 13.12 -3.65
CA LEU A 19 12.42 12.24 -4.79
C LEU A 19 11.56 13.00 -5.80
N PRO A 20 12.17 13.74 -6.74
CA PRO A 20 11.44 14.32 -7.85
C PRO A 20 10.89 13.20 -8.74
N THR A 21 9.62 13.31 -9.13
CA THR A 21 8.93 12.31 -9.94
C THR A 21 8.17 12.98 -11.09
N ALA A 22 7.70 12.19 -12.05
CA ALA A 22 6.81 12.68 -13.10
C ALA A 22 5.45 13.18 -12.57
N PHE A 23 5.12 12.90 -11.31
CA PHE A 23 3.86 13.28 -10.66
C PHE A 23 4.02 14.40 -9.64
N GLY A 24 5.24 14.89 -9.40
CA GLY A 24 5.56 15.97 -8.49
C GLY A 24 6.83 15.73 -7.67
N ASP A 25 7.18 16.72 -6.85
CA ASP A 25 8.37 16.72 -6.00
C ASP A 25 8.04 16.15 -4.62
N PHE A 26 8.22 14.85 -4.49
CA PHE A 26 8.02 14.13 -3.23
C PHE A 26 9.31 14.05 -2.40
N ARG A 27 9.17 13.56 -1.19
CA ARG A 27 10.23 12.96 -0.38
C ARG A 27 9.93 11.48 -0.22
N ILE A 28 10.99 10.70 0.03
CA ILE A 28 10.88 9.27 0.35
C ILE A 28 11.61 8.99 1.64
N ARG A 29 10.96 8.26 2.55
CA ARG A 29 11.57 7.72 3.76
C ARG A 29 11.47 6.21 3.75
N ALA A 30 12.60 5.53 3.94
CA ALA A 30 12.66 4.08 4.03
C ALA A 30 12.60 3.61 5.49
N PHE A 31 11.99 2.44 5.68
CA PHE A 31 11.82 1.79 6.97
C PHE A 31 12.13 0.31 6.83
N ARG A 32 12.68 -0.30 7.89
CA ARG A 32 12.90 -1.74 7.94
C ARG A 32 11.99 -2.35 8.98
N ASP A 33 11.13 -3.30 8.56
CA ASP A 33 10.28 -4.07 9.48
C ASP A 33 11.18 -5.03 10.29
N PRO A 34 11.23 -4.89 11.61
CA PRO A 34 12.05 -5.78 12.45
C PRO A 34 11.51 -7.20 12.52
N SER A 35 10.27 -7.44 12.14
CA SER A 35 9.64 -8.76 12.20
C SER A 35 10.06 -9.69 11.08
N ASP A 36 10.34 -9.16 9.88
CA ASP A 36 10.70 -9.96 8.70
C ASP A 36 11.90 -9.38 7.92
N GLY A 37 12.44 -8.24 8.34
CA GLY A 37 13.60 -7.57 7.74
C GLY A 37 13.32 -6.88 6.40
N LYS A 38 12.07 -6.85 5.94
CA LYS A 38 11.72 -6.17 4.68
C LYS A 38 11.85 -4.66 4.81
N GLU A 39 12.21 -4.04 3.70
CA GLU A 39 12.30 -2.58 3.59
C GLU A 39 11.05 -2.04 2.91
N HIS A 40 10.34 -1.19 3.63
CA HIS A 40 9.16 -0.46 3.15
C HIS A 40 9.49 1.00 2.95
N ALA A 41 8.64 1.75 2.26
CA ALA A 41 8.85 3.16 2.04
C ALA A 41 7.58 3.97 2.26
N VAL A 42 7.74 5.21 2.73
CA VAL A 42 6.68 6.21 2.68
C VAL A 42 7.13 7.32 1.73
N LEU A 43 6.38 7.47 0.64
CA LEU A 43 6.48 8.59 -0.26
C LEU A 43 5.55 9.68 0.26
N TYR A 44 6.04 10.91 0.42
CA TYR A 44 5.21 11.94 1.05
C TYR A 44 5.49 13.35 0.53
N LEU A 45 4.52 14.22 0.72
CA LEU A 45 4.55 15.63 0.38
C LEU A 45 3.91 16.45 1.50
N GLY A 46 4.49 17.63 1.79
CA GLY A 46 3.99 18.54 2.82
C GLY A 46 4.23 18.08 4.25
N ASP A 47 3.60 18.77 5.18
CA ASP A 47 3.65 18.43 6.61
C ASP A 47 2.50 17.46 6.95
N LEU A 48 2.87 16.25 7.34
CA LEU A 48 1.91 15.19 7.67
C LEU A 48 1.39 15.27 9.11
N THR A 49 1.94 16.16 9.94
CA THR A 49 1.60 16.23 11.38
C THR A 49 0.33 17.02 11.66
N GLU A 50 -0.14 17.78 10.68
CA GLU A 50 -1.31 18.63 10.82
C GLU A 50 -2.53 18.04 10.12
N GLY A 51 -3.69 18.09 10.81
CA GLY A 51 -4.97 17.65 10.27
C GLY A 51 -5.04 16.16 9.94
N SER A 52 -5.74 15.84 8.86
CA SER A 52 -5.87 14.47 8.33
C SER A 52 -5.33 14.42 6.89
N PRO A 53 -4.03 14.18 6.69
CA PRO A 53 -3.46 14.11 5.35
C PRO A 53 -4.09 12.98 4.53
N MET A 54 -4.10 13.15 3.21
CA MET A 54 -4.51 12.09 2.28
C MET A 54 -3.45 10.99 2.28
N VAL A 55 -3.85 9.76 2.63
CA VAL A 55 -2.93 8.62 2.69
C VAL A 55 -3.44 7.45 1.89
N ARG A 56 -2.55 6.82 1.12
CA ARG A 56 -2.75 5.52 0.51
C ARG A 56 -1.80 4.50 1.11
N VAL A 57 -2.32 3.36 1.55
CA VAL A 57 -1.50 2.17 1.79
C VAL A 57 -1.50 1.33 0.52
N HIS A 58 -0.36 1.28 -0.15
CA HIS A 58 -0.16 0.58 -1.42
C HIS A 58 0.69 -0.67 -1.20
N SER A 59 0.16 -1.83 -1.53
CA SER A 59 0.94 -3.07 -1.55
C SER A 59 1.65 -3.20 -2.89
N GLU A 60 2.95 -3.47 -2.85
CA GLU A 60 3.81 -3.66 -4.03
C GLU A 60 3.16 -4.57 -5.08
N CYS A 61 3.26 -4.17 -6.32
CA CYS A 61 2.85 -4.96 -7.47
C CYS A 61 3.81 -4.70 -8.63
N LEU A 62 4.91 -5.43 -8.69
CA LEU A 62 5.96 -5.24 -9.70
C LEU A 62 5.39 -5.19 -11.13
N THR A 63 4.46 -6.08 -11.44
CA THR A 63 3.88 -6.16 -12.78
C THR A 63 3.01 -4.94 -13.11
N GLY A 64 2.26 -4.41 -12.13
CA GLY A 64 1.42 -3.23 -12.32
C GLY A 64 2.19 -1.92 -12.19
N ASP A 65 3.01 -1.81 -11.15
CA ASP A 65 3.67 -0.55 -10.78
C ASP A 65 4.84 -0.22 -11.73
N ALA A 66 5.66 -1.23 -12.10
CA ALA A 66 6.85 -1.03 -12.92
C ALA A 66 6.65 -1.43 -14.40
N PHE A 67 5.92 -2.53 -14.67
CA PHE A 67 5.75 -3.04 -16.04
C PHE A 67 4.43 -2.61 -16.68
N HIS A 68 3.59 -1.86 -15.97
CA HIS A 68 2.30 -1.35 -16.46
C HIS A 68 1.38 -2.44 -17.02
N SER A 69 1.39 -3.62 -16.39
CA SER A 69 0.54 -4.73 -16.76
C SER A 69 -0.94 -4.36 -16.68
N LYS A 70 -1.71 -4.76 -17.69
CA LYS A 70 -3.16 -4.60 -17.71
C LYS A 70 -3.92 -5.66 -16.92
N ARG A 71 -3.23 -6.64 -16.35
CA ARG A 71 -3.86 -7.69 -15.50
C ARG A 71 -4.33 -7.15 -14.14
N CYS A 72 -3.88 -5.97 -13.73
CA CYS A 72 -4.33 -5.31 -12.50
C CYS A 72 -4.41 -3.79 -12.70
N ASP A 73 -5.01 -3.11 -11.74
CA ASP A 73 -5.15 -1.66 -11.69
C ASP A 73 -4.14 -0.99 -10.73
N CYS A 74 -3.16 -1.74 -10.21
CA CYS A 74 -2.21 -1.27 -9.19
C CYS A 74 -1.42 -0.03 -9.64
N GLY A 75 -0.78 -0.08 -10.81
CA GLY A 75 -0.03 1.05 -11.36
C GLY A 75 -0.89 2.30 -11.57
N PRO A 76 -2.02 2.22 -12.29
CA PRO A 76 -2.98 3.33 -12.40
C PRO A 76 -3.42 3.90 -11.05
N GLN A 77 -3.69 3.07 -10.04
CA GLN A 77 -4.06 3.51 -8.70
C GLN A 77 -2.90 4.22 -7.98
N LEU A 78 -1.66 3.73 -8.12
CA LEU A 78 -0.48 4.38 -7.58
C LEU A 78 -0.31 5.78 -8.17
N HIS A 79 -0.33 5.88 -9.49
CA HIS A 79 -0.18 7.15 -10.22
C HIS A 79 -1.29 8.15 -9.90
N ALA A 80 -2.54 7.70 -9.83
CA ALA A 80 -3.68 8.56 -9.47
C ALA A 80 -3.56 9.08 -8.04
N SER A 81 -3.08 8.25 -7.11
CA SER A 81 -2.84 8.68 -5.73
C SER A 81 -1.72 9.70 -5.63
N MET A 82 -0.61 9.53 -6.37
CA MET A 82 0.47 10.51 -6.43
C MET A 82 -0.03 11.86 -6.95
N LYS A 83 -0.82 11.87 -8.04
CA LYS A 83 -1.41 13.09 -8.60
C LYS A 83 -2.33 13.78 -7.60
N ALA A 84 -3.23 13.04 -6.96
CA ALA A 84 -4.17 13.60 -5.99
C ALA A 84 -3.46 14.21 -4.77
N ILE A 85 -2.38 13.58 -4.29
CA ILE A 85 -1.55 14.12 -3.21
C ILE A 85 -0.83 15.39 -3.66
N GLN A 86 -0.29 15.42 -4.88
CA GLN A 86 0.37 16.59 -5.45
C GLN A 86 -0.61 17.78 -5.59
N GLU A 87 -1.81 17.52 -6.08
CA GLU A 87 -2.86 18.54 -6.22
C GLU A 87 -3.30 19.10 -4.85
N ARG A 88 -3.34 18.25 -3.83
CA ARG A 88 -3.70 18.65 -2.46
C ARG A 88 -2.56 19.37 -1.72
N GLY A 89 -1.30 19.13 -2.11
CA GLY A 89 -0.11 19.70 -1.49
C GLY A 89 0.33 18.99 -0.21
N VAL A 90 -0.44 18.04 0.32
CA VAL A 90 -0.11 17.25 1.51
C VAL A 90 -0.68 15.85 1.43
N GLY A 91 0.15 14.86 1.77
CA GLY A 91 -0.28 13.47 1.85
C GLY A 91 0.87 12.48 1.72
N ALA A 92 0.55 11.18 1.80
CA ALA A 92 1.55 10.13 1.77
C ALA A 92 1.06 8.84 1.09
N ILE A 93 2.02 8.08 0.58
CA ILE A 93 1.82 6.70 0.12
C ILE A 93 2.73 5.80 0.95
N ALA A 94 2.15 4.98 1.82
CA ALA A 94 2.87 3.90 2.49
C ALA A 94 2.99 2.72 1.51
N TYR A 95 4.16 2.57 0.92
CA TYR A 95 4.46 1.53 -0.06
C TYR A 95 5.01 0.29 0.63
N MET A 96 4.17 -0.76 0.68
CA MET A 96 4.43 -1.99 1.42
C MET A 96 5.01 -3.07 0.52
N ARG A 97 6.19 -3.60 0.86
CA ARG A 97 6.85 -4.70 0.16
C ARG A 97 6.17 -6.04 0.47
N GLN A 98 4.94 -6.20 -0.04
CA GLN A 98 4.10 -7.40 0.15
C GLN A 98 3.42 -7.79 -1.17
N GLU A 99 4.27 -8.18 -2.13
CA GLU A 99 3.89 -8.60 -3.49
C GLU A 99 2.90 -9.77 -3.47
N GLY A 100 1.98 -9.77 -4.45
CA GLY A 100 1.04 -10.88 -4.64
C GLY A 100 0.11 -11.10 -3.44
N ARG A 101 -0.39 -10.04 -2.79
CA ARG A 101 -1.15 -10.13 -1.52
C ARG A 101 -0.36 -10.81 -0.38
N GLY A 102 0.96 -10.61 -0.37
CA GLY A 102 1.85 -11.15 0.65
C GLY A 102 2.43 -12.53 0.34
N ILE A 103 2.01 -13.21 -0.74
CA ILE A 103 2.52 -14.53 -1.12
C ILE A 103 3.83 -14.48 -1.93
N GLY A 104 4.22 -13.30 -2.38
CA GLY A 104 5.43 -13.06 -3.17
C GLY A 104 5.24 -13.18 -4.67
N LEU A 105 6.26 -12.69 -5.41
CA LEU A 105 6.22 -12.63 -6.88
C LEU A 105 6.16 -14.01 -7.53
N TYR A 106 6.96 -14.96 -7.03
CA TYR A 106 7.02 -16.29 -7.62
C TYR A 106 5.67 -17.00 -7.57
N ALA A 107 5.05 -17.05 -6.41
CA ALA A 107 3.72 -17.65 -6.22
C ALA A 107 2.63 -16.90 -7.02
N LYS A 108 2.72 -15.58 -7.12
CA LYS A 108 1.84 -14.78 -7.99
C LYS A 108 1.98 -15.17 -9.47
N MET A 109 3.18 -15.44 -9.96
CA MET A 109 3.37 -15.91 -11.35
C MET A 109 2.81 -17.30 -11.57
N GLN A 110 2.92 -18.21 -10.59
CA GLN A 110 2.26 -19.51 -10.65
C GLN A 110 0.73 -19.37 -10.70
N ALA A 111 0.15 -18.49 -9.85
CA ALA A 111 -1.29 -18.20 -9.89
C ALA A 111 -1.72 -17.61 -11.24
N TYR A 112 -0.93 -16.71 -11.83
CA TYR A 112 -1.20 -16.18 -13.17
C TYR A 112 -1.21 -17.28 -14.24
N ALA A 113 -0.27 -18.24 -14.19
CA ALA A 113 -0.24 -19.35 -15.12
C ALA A 113 -1.48 -20.27 -15.00
N LEU A 114 -2.00 -20.46 -13.79
CA LEU A 114 -3.26 -21.19 -13.56
C LEU A 114 -4.48 -20.40 -14.08
N GLN A 115 -4.48 -19.07 -13.90
CA GLN A 115 -5.53 -18.21 -14.46
C GLN A 115 -5.54 -18.25 -16.00
N ASP A 116 -4.36 -18.33 -16.65
CA ASP A 116 -4.28 -18.49 -18.11
C ASP A 116 -4.92 -19.83 -18.58
N GLN A 117 -5.06 -20.80 -17.66
CA GLN A 117 -5.75 -22.09 -17.90
C GLN A 117 -7.23 -22.05 -17.53
N GLY A 118 -7.75 -20.89 -17.08
CA GLY A 118 -9.17 -20.65 -16.81
C GLY A 118 -9.59 -20.69 -15.34
N LEU A 119 -8.67 -20.83 -14.38
CA LEU A 119 -9.00 -20.70 -12.97
C LEU A 119 -9.25 -19.23 -12.62
N ASP A 120 -10.12 -18.97 -11.65
CA ASP A 120 -10.21 -17.65 -11.06
C ASP A 120 -9.06 -17.38 -10.06
N THR A 121 -8.99 -16.14 -9.52
CA THR A 121 -7.90 -15.76 -8.61
C THR A 121 -7.89 -16.53 -7.31
N LEU A 122 -9.10 -16.83 -6.76
CA LEU A 122 -9.23 -17.55 -5.50
C LEU A 122 -8.85 -19.01 -5.68
N ASP A 123 -9.42 -19.65 -6.72
CA ASP A 123 -9.17 -21.06 -7.05
C ASP A 123 -7.69 -21.31 -7.40
N ALA A 124 -7.04 -20.37 -8.10
CA ALA A 124 -5.61 -20.45 -8.40
C ALA A 124 -4.75 -20.43 -7.11
N ASN A 125 -5.08 -19.56 -6.13
CA ASN A 125 -4.36 -19.53 -4.86
C ASN A 125 -4.61 -20.80 -4.02
N LEU A 126 -5.84 -21.26 -3.96
CA LEU A 126 -6.21 -22.49 -3.25
C LEU A 126 -5.51 -23.73 -3.85
N ALA A 127 -5.45 -23.83 -5.17
CA ALA A 127 -4.74 -24.90 -5.87
C ALA A 127 -3.25 -24.94 -5.54
N LEU A 128 -2.66 -23.79 -5.19
CA LEU A 128 -1.26 -23.67 -4.75
C LEU A 128 -1.09 -23.86 -3.24
N GLY A 129 -2.17 -24.08 -2.48
CA GLY A 129 -2.12 -24.18 -1.02
C GLY A 129 -1.79 -22.87 -0.32
N LEU A 130 -2.07 -21.73 -0.97
CA LEU A 130 -1.72 -20.39 -0.48
C LEU A 130 -2.95 -19.67 0.10
N PRO A 131 -2.77 -18.79 1.08
CA PRO A 131 -3.86 -17.96 1.60
C PRO A 131 -4.37 -17.01 0.52
N ALA A 132 -5.66 -16.68 0.58
CA ALA A 132 -6.28 -15.71 -0.32
C ALA A 132 -5.70 -14.30 -0.14
N ASP A 133 -5.36 -13.93 1.09
CA ASP A 133 -4.71 -12.67 1.45
C ASP A 133 -3.83 -12.87 2.70
N ALA A 134 -2.54 -12.56 2.58
CA ALA A 134 -1.55 -12.62 3.66
C ALA A 134 -0.97 -11.23 3.97
N ARG A 135 -1.61 -10.16 3.49
CA ARG A 135 -1.12 -8.79 3.73
C ARG A 135 -1.33 -8.38 5.19
N ARG A 136 -0.39 -7.58 5.67
CA ARG A 136 -0.41 -6.97 7.00
C ARG A 136 -0.30 -5.46 6.84
N TYR A 137 -1.00 -4.73 7.69
CA TYR A 137 -1.02 -3.27 7.65
C TYR A 137 -0.61 -2.62 8.98
N ASP A 138 -0.29 -3.43 10.00
CA ASP A 138 0.26 -3.01 11.27
C ASP A 138 1.50 -2.12 11.09
N PHE A 139 2.48 -2.60 10.30
CA PHE A 139 3.70 -1.83 10.07
C PHE A 139 3.45 -0.56 9.24
N ALA A 140 2.44 -0.54 8.36
CA ALA A 140 2.04 0.68 7.67
C ALA A 140 1.55 1.75 8.66
N ALA A 141 0.73 1.37 9.64
CA ALA A 141 0.29 2.28 10.70
C ALA A 141 1.47 2.80 11.52
N GLU A 142 2.40 1.92 11.84
CA GLU A 142 3.60 2.24 12.60
C GLU A 142 4.51 3.24 11.89
N MET A 143 4.77 3.05 10.60
CA MET A 143 5.53 4.00 9.77
C MET A 143 4.87 5.38 9.77
N LEU A 144 3.55 5.44 9.54
CA LEU A 144 2.78 6.68 9.54
C LEU A 144 2.83 7.36 10.91
N TYR A 145 2.61 6.61 11.99
CA TYR A 145 2.66 7.12 13.36
C TYR A 145 4.04 7.70 13.71
N SER A 146 5.13 7.02 13.30
CA SER A 146 6.51 7.51 13.51
C SER A 146 6.81 8.82 12.77
N MET A 147 6.03 9.13 11.71
CA MET A 147 6.08 10.39 10.97
C MET A 147 5.13 11.47 11.55
N GLY A 148 4.51 11.20 12.70
CA GLY A 148 3.61 12.12 13.38
C GLY A 148 2.16 12.09 12.89
N VAL A 149 1.80 11.18 11.99
CA VAL A 149 0.44 11.02 11.47
C VAL A 149 -0.43 10.35 12.54
N LYS A 150 -1.52 10.99 12.94
CA LYS A 150 -2.49 10.46 13.92
C LYS A 150 -3.83 10.13 13.29
N SER A 151 -4.20 10.90 12.28
CA SER A 151 -5.45 10.74 11.54
C SER A 151 -5.22 10.90 10.04
N VAL A 152 -6.04 10.25 9.23
CA VAL A 152 -5.88 10.24 7.76
C VAL A 152 -7.22 10.29 7.03
N GLU A 153 -7.23 10.86 5.84
CA GLU A 153 -8.21 10.54 4.80
C GLU A 153 -7.63 9.39 3.96
N LEU A 154 -8.21 8.20 4.10
CA LEU A 154 -7.66 6.98 3.52
C LEU A 154 -8.15 6.75 2.09
N VAL A 155 -7.21 6.72 1.14
CA VAL A 155 -7.49 6.38 -0.26
C VAL A 155 -7.51 4.86 -0.42
N THR A 156 -8.71 4.27 -0.41
CA THR A 156 -8.89 2.82 -0.52
C THR A 156 -10.29 2.42 -0.97
N ASN A 157 -10.39 1.28 -1.66
CA ASN A 157 -11.64 0.59 -1.91
C ASN A 157 -11.84 -0.62 -0.97
N ASN A 158 -10.78 -1.05 -0.25
CA ASN A 158 -10.82 -2.20 0.66
C ASN A 158 -11.17 -1.75 2.08
N PRO A 159 -12.28 -2.20 2.67
CA PRO A 159 -12.67 -1.89 4.05
C PRO A 159 -11.67 -2.41 5.09
N ASP A 160 -11.07 -3.59 4.88
CA ASP A 160 -10.14 -4.20 5.83
C ASP A 160 -8.92 -3.31 6.10
N LYS A 161 -8.46 -2.55 5.11
CA LYS A 161 -7.37 -1.59 5.29
C LYS A 161 -7.71 -0.51 6.31
N ARG A 162 -8.97 -0.06 6.30
CA ARG A 162 -9.46 0.93 7.24
C ARG A 162 -9.45 0.38 8.67
N GLU A 163 -10.03 -0.81 8.85
CA GLU A 163 -10.14 -1.45 10.15
C GLU A 163 -8.75 -1.71 10.75
N GLN A 164 -7.84 -2.31 9.99
CA GLN A 164 -6.49 -2.61 10.45
C GLN A 164 -5.68 -1.35 10.82
N LEU A 165 -5.80 -0.24 10.06
CA LEU A 165 -5.15 1.02 10.45
C LEU A 165 -5.72 1.57 11.76
N MET A 166 -7.04 1.51 11.93
CA MET A 166 -7.70 1.98 13.16
C MET A 166 -7.33 1.11 14.37
N ASP A 167 -7.25 -0.19 14.21
CA ASP A 167 -6.79 -1.13 15.26
C ASP A 167 -5.35 -0.85 15.72
N HIS A 168 -4.54 -0.21 14.86
CA HIS A 168 -3.16 0.15 15.16
C HIS A 168 -2.96 1.65 15.46
N GLY A 169 -4.05 2.36 15.80
CA GLY A 169 -4.02 3.70 16.36
C GLY A 169 -3.99 4.85 15.36
N ILE A 170 -4.22 4.61 14.07
CA ILE A 170 -4.43 5.66 13.08
C ILE A 170 -5.92 5.89 12.90
N GLU A 171 -6.41 7.08 13.22
CA GLU A 171 -7.81 7.45 12.97
C GLU A 171 -8.06 7.62 11.47
N VAL A 172 -9.11 7.00 10.95
CA VAL A 172 -9.54 7.19 9.56
C VAL A 172 -10.76 8.10 9.55
N THR A 173 -10.54 9.38 9.31
CA THR A 173 -11.58 10.42 9.32
C THR A 173 -12.50 10.36 8.10
N ASN A 174 -11.95 9.92 6.95
CA ASN A 174 -12.71 9.78 5.72
C ASN A 174 -12.11 8.68 4.84
N ARG A 175 -12.96 8.05 4.01
CA ARG A 175 -12.55 7.11 2.97
C ARG A 175 -12.70 7.78 1.60
N VAL A 176 -11.61 7.88 0.87
CA VAL A 176 -11.59 8.40 -0.49
C VAL A 176 -11.54 7.21 -1.46
N PRO A 177 -12.61 6.94 -2.22
CA PRO A 177 -12.60 5.85 -3.19
C PRO A 177 -11.65 6.17 -4.35
N ILE A 178 -11.05 5.14 -4.92
CA ILE A 178 -10.18 5.27 -6.09
C ILE A 178 -10.61 4.26 -7.16
N ILE A 179 -11.19 4.75 -8.24
CA ILE A 179 -11.69 3.93 -9.35
C ILE A 179 -10.99 4.38 -10.63
N VAL A 180 -9.89 3.72 -10.95
CA VAL A 180 -9.05 4.00 -12.12
C VAL A 180 -8.48 2.71 -12.69
N GLY A 181 -8.07 2.73 -13.97
CA GLY A 181 -7.36 1.62 -14.59
C GLY A 181 -8.22 0.40 -14.90
N GLN A 182 -9.54 0.52 -14.85
CA GLN A 182 -10.45 -0.58 -15.22
C GLN A 182 -10.33 -0.89 -16.70
N CYS A 183 -10.13 -2.17 -17.03
CA CYS A 183 -10.12 -2.68 -18.37
C CYS A 183 -10.62 -4.13 -18.39
N HIS A 184 -10.96 -4.65 -19.56
CA HIS A 184 -11.50 -6.00 -19.71
C HIS A 184 -10.59 -7.08 -19.10
N GLN A 185 -9.28 -6.87 -19.10
CA GLN A 185 -8.29 -7.85 -18.60
C GLN A 185 -8.20 -7.93 -17.08
N ASN A 186 -8.78 -6.96 -16.33
CA ASN A 186 -8.65 -6.91 -14.87
C ASN A 186 -9.99 -6.88 -14.11
N LEU A 187 -11.12 -6.97 -14.80
CA LEU A 187 -12.45 -6.92 -14.16
C LEU A 187 -12.63 -7.99 -13.08
N SER A 188 -12.11 -9.18 -13.29
CA SER A 188 -12.18 -10.28 -12.30
C SER A 188 -11.35 -10.02 -11.02
N LEU A 189 -10.35 -9.15 -11.07
CA LEU A 189 -9.49 -8.81 -9.94
C LEU A 189 -9.97 -7.60 -9.14
N ILE A 190 -10.78 -6.73 -9.76
CA ILE A 190 -11.26 -5.47 -9.15
C ILE A 190 -12.46 -5.71 -8.24
N HIS A 191 -13.22 -6.79 -8.48
CA HIS A 191 -14.44 -7.12 -7.74
C HIS A 191 -14.23 -8.00 -6.49
N ILE A 192 -12.98 -8.15 -6.03
CA ILE A 192 -12.64 -8.90 -4.81
C ILE A 192 -12.23 -7.98 -3.70
#